data_208c6f9b7aba81ce7f1d20fe819de946
#
_entry.id   208c6f9b7aba81ce7f1d20fe819de946
#
_cell.length_a   1.000
_cell.length_b   1.000
_cell.length_c   1.000
_cell.angle_alpha   90.00
_cell.angle_beta   90.00
_cell.angle_gamma   90.00
#
_symmetry.space_group_name_H-M   'P 1'
#
loop_
_entity.id
_entity.type
_entity.pdbx_description
1 polymer ?
#
loop_
_entity_poly.entity_id
_entity_poly.type
_entity_poly.pdbx_seq_one_letter_code
_entity_poly.pdbx_strand_id
1 'polypeptide(L)'
;MSMTININGADTPVPADPRVSLLDLLREHLHLSGTKKGCNQGACGACTVLVDGDRRILSCMALAVQYAGRAVTTVEGLAADGALHPLQQAFVEHDGFQCGYCTPGQICSAIGMQAELRRGVPSYVTGDLGAPSIALSHDELRERMSGNLCRCGAYNGIAAAIVEHHGKEAP
;
A
#
# COMPACT_ATOMS: atom_id res chain seq x y z
N MET A 1 -15.96 -26.38 -4.48
CA MET A 1 -16.20 -24.94 -4.23
C MET A 1 -15.04 -24.18 -4.85
N SER A 2 -15.30 -23.21 -5.72
CA SER A 2 -14.23 -22.36 -6.26
C SER A 2 -13.75 -21.40 -5.15
N MET A 3 -12.44 -21.29 -4.96
CA MET A 3 -11.86 -20.30 -4.05
C MET A 3 -12.00 -18.91 -4.65
N THR A 4 -12.37 -17.92 -3.85
CA THR A 4 -12.48 -16.51 -4.27
C THR A 4 -11.55 -15.63 -3.43
N ILE A 5 -11.15 -14.49 -3.98
CA ILE A 5 -10.49 -13.37 -3.30
C ILE A 5 -11.41 -12.17 -3.48
N ASN A 6 -11.65 -11.41 -2.43
CA ASN A 6 -12.36 -10.13 -2.58
C ASN A 6 -11.37 -9.06 -3.04
N ILE A 7 -11.52 -8.55 -4.25
CA ILE A 7 -10.67 -7.48 -4.81
C ILE A 7 -11.49 -6.21 -4.92
N ASN A 8 -11.14 -5.18 -4.15
CA ASN A 8 -11.82 -3.88 -4.12
C ASN A 8 -13.36 -4.02 -3.92
N GLY A 9 -13.78 -4.95 -3.07
CA GLY A 9 -15.19 -5.21 -2.78
C GLY A 9 -15.87 -6.23 -3.71
N ALA A 10 -15.21 -6.68 -4.78
CA ALA A 10 -15.77 -7.66 -5.71
C ALA A 10 -15.13 -9.05 -5.54
N ASP A 11 -15.95 -10.09 -5.42
CA ASP A 11 -15.47 -11.46 -5.32
C ASP A 11 -14.96 -11.95 -6.68
N THR A 12 -13.70 -12.33 -6.69
CA THR A 12 -12.94 -12.74 -7.88
C THR A 12 -12.49 -14.20 -7.73
N PRO A 13 -12.71 -15.07 -8.72
CA PRO A 13 -12.19 -16.42 -8.67
C PRO A 13 -10.66 -16.46 -8.59
N VAL A 14 -10.13 -17.32 -7.73
CA VAL A 14 -8.68 -17.62 -7.70
C VAL A 14 -8.29 -18.30 -9.01
N PRO A 15 -7.20 -17.89 -9.69
CA PRO A 15 -6.73 -18.56 -10.90
C PRO A 15 -6.47 -20.06 -10.67
N ALA A 16 -6.78 -20.89 -11.66
CA ALA A 16 -6.56 -22.33 -11.59
C ALA A 16 -5.07 -22.71 -11.51
N ASP A 17 -4.19 -21.89 -12.09
CA ASP A 17 -2.74 -22.05 -11.95
C ASP A 17 -2.28 -21.43 -10.62
N PRO A 18 -1.83 -22.25 -9.64
CA PRO A 18 -1.42 -21.75 -8.33
C PRO A 18 -0.14 -20.90 -8.35
N ARG A 19 0.57 -20.86 -9.48
CA ARG A 19 1.79 -20.06 -9.65
C ARG A 19 1.52 -18.61 -9.97
N VAL A 20 0.28 -18.23 -10.30
CA VAL A 20 -0.08 -16.85 -10.61
C VAL A 20 0.16 -15.98 -9.39
N SER A 21 1.03 -14.96 -9.54
CA SER A 21 1.25 -13.97 -8.50
C SER A 21 0.00 -13.11 -8.30
N LEU A 22 -0.17 -12.55 -7.09
CA LEU A 22 -1.25 -11.61 -6.84
C LEU A 22 -1.12 -10.38 -7.77
N LEU A 23 0.11 -9.95 -8.05
CA LEU A 23 0.37 -8.85 -8.99
C LEU A 23 -0.14 -9.17 -10.40
N ASP A 24 0.14 -10.38 -10.92
CA ASP A 24 -0.31 -10.77 -12.26
C ASP A 24 -1.83 -10.96 -12.29
N LEU A 25 -2.44 -11.50 -11.23
CA LEU A 25 -3.90 -11.53 -11.11
C LEU A 25 -4.50 -10.12 -11.27
N LEU A 26 -4.00 -9.15 -10.50
CA LEU A 26 -4.49 -7.78 -10.53
C LEU A 26 -4.33 -7.15 -11.92
N ARG A 27 -3.15 -7.27 -12.52
CA ARG A 27 -2.80 -6.54 -13.74
C ARG A 27 -3.25 -7.22 -15.02
N GLU A 28 -2.98 -8.53 -15.13
CA GLU A 28 -3.14 -9.26 -16.41
C GLU A 28 -4.53 -9.90 -16.51
N HIS A 29 -5.13 -10.33 -15.40
CA HIS A 29 -6.45 -10.96 -15.41
C HIS A 29 -7.59 -9.95 -15.14
N LEU A 30 -7.37 -9.00 -14.22
CA LEU A 30 -8.41 -8.03 -13.81
C LEU A 30 -8.23 -6.63 -14.40
N HIS A 31 -7.13 -6.40 -15.13
CA HIS A 31 -6.79 -5.12 -15.75
C HIS A 31 -6.72 -3.93 -14.76
N LEU A 32 -6.50 -4.20 -13.47
CA LEU A 32 -6.25 -3.20 -12.45
C LEU A 32 -4.80 -2.71 -12.56
N SER A 33 -4.59 -1.72 -13.41
CA SER A 33 -3.25 -1.26 -13.80
C SER A 33 -2.60 -0.31 -12.78
N GLY A 34 -3.31 0.11 -11.75
CA GLY A 34 -2.80 0.97 -10.67
C GLY A 34 -1.64 0.34 -9.93
N THR A 35 -1.76 -0.93 -9.52
CA THR A 35 -0.65 -1.68 -8.92
C THR A 35 0.44 -1.95 -9.96
N LYS A 36 1.68 -1.52 -9.70
CA LYS A 36 2.75 -1.48 -10.71
C LYS A 36 3.77 -2.62 -10.58
N LYS A 37 4.20 -3.15 -11.73
CA LYS A 37 5.27 -4.15 -11.84
C LYS A 37 6.61 -3.45 -12.10
N GLY A 38 7.31 -3.02 -11.02
CA GLY A 38 8.62 -2.38 -11.13
C GLY A 38 9.75 -3.41 -11.18
N CYS A 39 10.17 -3.94 -10.04
CA CYS A 39 11.29 -4.88 -9.95
C CYS A 39 10.88 -6.36 -10.07
N ASN A 40 9.64 -6.71 -9.72
CA ASN A 40 9.11 -8.08 -9.65
C ASN A 40 9.92 -9.04 -8.74
N GLN A 41 10.60 -8.49 -7.72
CA GLN A 41 11.47 -9.25 -6.80
C GLN A 41 11.47 -8.68 -5.37
N GLY A 42 10.43 -7.93 -5.00
CA GLY A 42 10.27 -7.43 -3.63
C GLY A 42 11.10 -6.21 -3.25
N ALA A 43 11.84 -5.58 -4.17
CA ALA A 43 12.83 -4.55 -3.84
C ALA A 43 12.33 -3.09 -3.95
N CYS A 44 11.28 -2.80 -4.72
CA CYS A 44 10.93 -1.40 -5.05
C CYS A 44 9.63 -0.88 -4.42
N GLY A 45 8.76 -1.74 -3.91
CA GLY A 45 7.50 -1.35 -3.29
C GLY A 45 6.38 -0.86 -4.24
N ALA A 46 6.62 -0.75 -5.55
CA ALA A 46 5.63 -0.24 -6.49
C ALA A 46 4.37 -1.13 -6.62
N CYS A 47 4.48 -2.38 -6.21
CA CYS A 47 3.39 -3.37 -6.21
C CYS A 47 2.66 -3.51 -4.87
N THR A 48 2.88 -2.61 -3.91
CA THR A 48 2.24 -2.67 -2.60
C THR A 48 0.72 -2.54 -2.73
N VAL A 49 0.01 -3.45 -2.07
CA VAL A 49 -1.44 -3.44 -1.90
C VAL A 49 -1.79 -3.64 -0.42
N LEU A 50 -3.05 -3.42 -0.05
CA LEU A 50 -3.56 -3.65 1.31
C LEU A 50 -4.33 -4.96 1.36
N VAL A 51 -4.15 -5.71 2.44
CA VAL A 51 -4.90 -6.94 2.75
C VAL A 51 -5.67 -6.74 4.03
N ASP A 52 -6.94 -7.15 4.04
CA ASP A 52 -7.88 -7.03 5.16
C ASP A 52 -7.91 -5.60 5.73
N GLY A 53 -7.91 -4.64 4.83
CA GLY A 53 -8.06 -3.21 5.09
C GLY A 53 -6.76 -2.45 5.30
N ASP A 54 -5.78 -2.99 6.05
CA ASP A 54 -4.65 -2.18 6.50
C ASP A 54 -3.28 -2.86 6.52
N ARG A 55 -3.18 -4.11 6.08
CA ARG A 55 -1.90 -4.83 6.04
C ARG A 55 -1.25 -4.67 4.68
N ARG A 56 -0.17 -3.91 4.61
CA ARG A 56 0.58 -3.74 3.36
C ARG A 56 1.38 -4.99 3.01
N ILE A 57 1.29 -5.42 1.76
CA ILE A 57 2.08 -6.53 1.21
C ILE A 57 2.61 -6.20 -0.18
N LEU A 58 3.66 -6.87 -0.58
CA LEU A 58 4.23 -6.80 -1.93
C LEU A 58 3.57 -7.86 -2.82
N SER A 59 2.63 -7.47 -3.67
CA SER A 59 1.85 -8.40 -4.49
C SER A 59 2.70 -9.21 -5.49
N CYS A 60 3.88 -8.75 -5.87
CA CYS A 60 4.82 -9.52 -6.71
C CYS A 60 5.47 -10.71 -5.98
N MET A 61 5.47 -10.72 -4.65
CA MET A 61 6.03 -11.79 -3.80
C MET A 61 4.93 -12.68 -3.20
N ALA A 62 3.69 -12.45 -3.56
CA ALA A 62 2.52 -13.14 -3.06
C ALA A 62 1.87 -13.96 -4.18
N LEU A 63 1.51 -15.21 -3.92
CA LEU A 63 0.70 -16.01 -4.84
C LEU A 63 -0.79 -15.71 -4.61
N ALA A 64 -1.57 -15.60 -5.68
CA ALA A 64 -3.00 -15.31 -5.58
C ALA A 64 -3.73 -16.32 -4.68
N VAL A 65 -3.40 -17.58 -4.79
CA VAL A 65 -4.01 -18.67 -3.99
C VAL A 65 -3.83 -18.50 -2.48
N GLN A 66 -2.77 -17.82 -2.02
CA GLN A 66 -2.53 -17.56 -0.59
C GLN A 66 -3.54 -16.59 0.03
N TYR A 67 -4.26 -15.84 -0.80
CA TYR A 67 -5.22 -14.82 -0.39
C TYR A 67 -6.67 -15.24 -0.63
N ALA A 68 -6.91 -16.52 -0.89
CA ALA A 68 -8.26 -17.07 -0.95
C ALA A 68 -9.03 -16.76 0.34
N GLY A 69 -10.24 -16.23 0.23
CA GLY A 69 -11.09 -15.84 1.34
C GLY A 69 -10.70 -14.52 2.01
N ARG A 70 -9.71 -13.79 1.49
CA ARG A 70 -9.26 -12.51 2.04
C ARG A 70 -9.68 -11.33 1.16
N ALA A 71 -9.71 -10.14 1.75
CA ALA A 71 -9.93 -8.88 1.04
C ALA A 71 -8.59 -8.27 0.63
N VAL A 72 -8.49 -7.83 -0.62
CA VAL A 72 -7.33 -7.11 -1.16
C VAL A 72 -7.82 -5.77 -1.71
N THR A 73 -7.21 -4.69 -1.27
CA THR A 73 -7.51 -3.34 -1.74
C THR A 73 -6.30 -2.79 -2.49
N THR A 74 -6.53 -2.37 -3.73
CA THR A 74 -5.55 -1.65 -4.56
C THR A 74 -5.82 -0.14 -4.47
N VAL A 75 -4.95 0.66 -5.08
CA VAL A 75 -5.13 2.12 -5.12
C VAL A 75 -6.47 2.55 -5.73
N GLU A 76 -7.00 1.77 -6.68
CA GLU A 76 -8.30 2.00 -7.31
C GLU A 76 -9.47 1.80 -6.32
N GLY A 77 -9.30 0.89 -5.36
CA GLY A 77 -10.33 0.59 -4.34
C GLY A 77 -10.32 1.53 -3.14
N LEU A 78 -9.40 2.50 -3.08
CA LEU A 78 -9.34 3.47 -1.98
C LEU A 78 -10.34 4.61 -2.15
N ALA A 79 -10.66 4.96 -3.40
CA ALA A 79 -11.65 5.99 -3.71
C ALA A 79 -13.07 5.42 -3.50
N ALA A 80 -13.95 6.21 -2.92
CA ALA A 80 -15.35 5.87 -2.72
C ALA A 80 -16.25 6.92 -3.36
N ASP A 81 -17.32 6.48 -3.99
CA ASP A 81 -18.36 7.36 -4.55
C ASP A 81 -17.84 8.46 -5.50
N GLY A 82 -16.74 8.20 -6.21
CA GLY A 82 -16.10 9.14 -7.12
C GLY A 82 -15.23 10.19 -6.44
N ALA A 83 -15.09 10.17 -5.11
CA ALA A 83 -14.18 11.04 -4.36
C ALA A 83 -12.85 10.37 -4.12
N LEU A 84 -11.75 11.12 -4.24
CA LEU A 84 -10.44 10.64 -3.88
C LEU A 84 -10.34 10.37 -2.37
N HIS A 85 -9.59 9.33 -2.00
CA HIS A 85 -9.20 9.13 -0.61
C HIS A 85 -8.39 10.35 -0.11
N PRO A 86 -8.54 10.81 1.15
CA PRO A 86 -7.82 11.99 1.65
C PRO A 86 -6.31 11.97 1.42
N LEU A 87 -5.67 10.79 1.53
CA LEU A 87 -4.25 10.65 1.22
C LEU A 87 -3.96 10.81 -0.28
N GLN A 88 -4.85 10.34 -1.18
CA GLN A 88 -4.70 10.59 -2.62
C GLN A 88 -4.77 12.08 -2.92
N GLN A 89 -5.69 12.80 -2.26
CA GLN A 89 -5.81 14.26 -2.38
C GLN A 89 -4.53 14.96 -1.88
N ALA A 90 -4.01 14.58 -0.70
CA ALA A 90 -2.77 15.14 -0.16
C ALA A 90 -1.57 14.93 -1.10
N PHE A 91 -1.49 13.77 -1.79
CA PHE A 91 -0.45 13.53 -2.80
C PHE A 91 -0.54 14.51 -3.99
N VAL A 92 -1.74 14.93 -4.38
CA VAL A 92 -1.94 15.96 -5.42
C VAL A 92 -1.52 17.34 -4.90
N GLU A 93 -1.94 17.70 -3.68
CA GLU A 93 -1.68 19.02 -3.07
C GLU A 93 -0.20 19.26 -2.77
N HIS A 94 0.56 18.21 -2.45
CA HIS A 94 1.99 18.29 -2.10
C HIS A 94 2.94 17.87 -3.22
N ASP A 95 2.48 17.71 -4.45
CA ASP A 95 3.30 17.21 -5.55
C ASP A 95 4.02 15.89 -5.18
N GLY A 96 3.33 14.99 -4.47
CA GLY A 96 3.85 13.71 -4.00
C GLY A 96 4.18 12.72 -5.12
N PHE A 97 4.22 13.16 -6.38
CA PHE A 97 4.56 12.35 -7.54
C PHE A 97 5.10 13.21 -8.69
N GLN A 98 5.86 12.57 -9.59
CA GLN A 98 6.23 13.13 -10.90
C GLN A 98 5.71 12.21 -12.01
N CYS A 99 6.41 11.10 -12.33
CA CYS A 99 5.93 10.16 -13.35
C CYS A 99 4.70 9.35 -12.89
N GLY A 100 4.38 9.32 -11.61
CA GLY A 100 3.24 8.61 -11.02
C GLY A 100 3.42 7.09 -10.89
N TYR A 101 4.54 6.51 -11.36
CA TYR A 101 4.70 5.05 -11.37
C TYR A 101 4.75 4.43 -9.98
N CYS A 102 5.46 5.01 -9.03
CA CYS A 102 5.54 4.50 -7.65
C CYS A 102 4.34 4.91 -6.79
N THR A 103 3.54 5.90 -7.22
CA THR A 103 2.50 6.54 -6.42
C THR A 103 1.47 5.56 -5.83
N PRO A 104 0.92 4.59 -6.58
CA PRO A 104 -0.01 3.60 -6.03
C PRO A 104 0.58 2.82 -4.86
N GLY A 105 1.84 2.36 -5.00
CA GLY A 105 2.54 1.64 -3.95
C GLY A 105 2.87 2.52 -2.75
N GLN A 106 3.23 3.79 -2.96
CA GLN A 106 3.47 4.76 -1.89
C GLN A 106 2.20 5.00 -1.06
N ILE A 107 1.06 5.21 -1.70
CA ILE A 107 -0.22 5.46 -1.04
C ILE A 107 -0.66 4.24 -0.22
N CYS A 108 -0.69 3.04 -0.81
CA CYS A 108 -1.04 1.82 -0.08
C CYS A 108 -0.06 1.56 1.08
N SER A 109 1.24 1.79 0.86
CA SER A 109 2.25 1.61 1.91
C SER A 109 2.06 2.59 3.06
N ALA A 110 1.73 3.85 2.78
CA ALA A 110 1.49 4.87 3.81
C ALA A 110 0.27 4.53 4.67
N ILE A 111 -0.84 4.06 4.07
CA ILE A 111 -2.02 3.60 4.82
C ILE A 111 -1.66 2.45 5.75
N GLY A 112 -0.97 1.43 5.24
CA GLY A 112 -0.55 0.28 6.05
C GLY A 112 0.44 0.69 7.15
N MET A 113 1.36 1.59 6.87
CA MET A 113 2.32 2.15 7.84
C MET A 113 1.61 2.86 8.99
N GLN A 114 0.61 3.70 8.71
CA GLN A 114 -0.18 4.36 9.75
C GLN A 114 -0.89 3.36 10.66
N ALA A 115 -1.42 2.28 10.09
CA ALA A 115 -2.03 1.21 10.89
C ALA A 115 -0.99 0.47 11.76
N GLU A 116 0.23 0.29 11.27
CA GLU A 116 1.34 -0.27 12.07
C GLU A 116 1.67 0.62 13.28
N LEU A 117 1.74 1.95 13.09
CA LEU A 117 1.97 2.92 14.18
C LEU A 117 0.87 2.82 15.25
N ARG A 118 -0.40 2.80 14.85
CA ARG A 118 -1.54 2.67 15.78
C ARG A 118 -1.53 1.37 16.57
N ARG A 119 -0.99 0.29 16.00
CA ARG A 119 -0.86 -1.03 16.67
C ARG A 119 0.42 -1.18 17.47
N GLY A 120 1.26 -0.16 17.57
CA GLY A 120 2.55 -0.25 18.25
C GLY A 120 3.53 -1.24 17.60
N VAL A 121 3.40 -1.50 16.28
CA VAL A 121 4.35 -2.36 15.57
C VAL A 121 5.68 -1.63 15.44
N PRO A 122 6.78 -2.08 16.08
CA PRO A 122 8.03 -1.35 16.09
C PRO A 122 8.72 -1.38 14.72
N SER A 123 9.54 -0.36 14.47
CA SER A 123 10.50 -0.28 13.37
C SER A 123 11.93 -0.34 13.91
N TYR A 124 12.91 -0.28 13.02
CA TYR A 124 14.33 -0.27 13.42
C TYR A 124 14.71 0.98 14.25
N VAL A 125 13.98 2.08 14.09
CA VAL A 125 14.25 3.36 14.79
C VAL A 125 13.34 3.59 16.00
N THR A 126 12.45 2.67 16.32
CA THR A 126 11.53 2.79 17.45
C THR A 126 12.30 2.69 18.78
N GLY A 127 12.24 3.74 19.61
CA GLY A 127 12.98 3.81 20.87
C GLY A 127 12.38 2.95 21.98
N ASP A 128 11.04 2.88 22.08
CA ASP A 128 10.32 2.05 23.06
C ASP A 128 9.54 0.93 22.35
N LEU A 129 10.09 -0.28 22.45
CA LEU A 129 9.49 -1.47 21.79
C LEU A 129 8.22 -1.98 22.49
N GLY A 130 7.93 -1.51 23.70
CA GLY A 130 6.75 -1.88 24.48
C GLY A 130 5.60 -0.88 24.39
N ALA A 131 5.77 0.22 23.64
CA ALA A 131 4.74 1.24 23.51
C ALA A 131 3.46 0.67 22.83
N PRO A 132 2.26 0.97 23.34
CA PRO A 132 1.00 0.49 22.76
C PRO A 132 0.70 1.15 21.40
N SER A 133 1.27 2.32 21.15
CA SER A 133 1.21 3.03 19.85
C SER A 133 2.52 3.80 19.67
N ILE A 134 2.86 4.09 18.41
CA ILE A 134 4.10 4.78 18.07
C ILE A 134 3.74 6.09 17.36
N ALA A 135 4.29 7.20 17.86
CA ALA A 135 4.10 8.50 17.23
C ALA A 135 4.86 8.57 15.90
N LEU A 136 4.25 9.18 14.89
CA LEU A 136 4.92 9.41 13.61
C LEU A 136 5.97 10.50 13.76
N SER A 137 7.22 10.10 13.98
CA SER A 137 8.38 10.98 13.85
C SER A 137 8.89 10.99 12.41
N HIS A 138 9.75 11.94 12.09
CA HIS A 138 10.43 12.00 10.80
C HIS A 138 11.25 10.73 10.51
N ASP A 139 11.90 10.18 11.52
CA ASP A 139 12.71 8.96 11.39
C ASP A 139 11.83 7.72 11.20
N GLU A 140 10.71 7.60 11.96
CA GLU A 140 9.73 6.53 11.76
C GLU A 140 9.13 6.57 10.34
N LEU A 141 8.79 7.76 9.83
CA LEU A 141 8.28 7.91 8.47
C LEU A 141 9.31 7.42 7.43
N ARG A 142 10.54 7.89 7.53
CA ARG A 142 11.61 7.54 6.58
C ARG A 142 11.92 6.05 6.60
N GLU A 143 12.04 5.48 7.80
CA GLU A 143 12.31 4.06 7.96
C GLU A 143 11.18 3.21 7.39
N ARG A 144 9.93 3.46 7.78
CA ARG A 144 8.79 2.67 7.34
C ARG A 144 8.47 2.77 5.86
N MET A 145 8.83 3.90 5.23
CA MET A 145 8.63 4.14 3.79
C MET A 145 9.87 3.82 2.95
N SER A 146 10.99 3.42 3.55
CA SER A 146 12.27 3.14 2.86
C SER A 146 12.16 2.04 1.79
N GLY A 147 11.23 1.09 1.95
CA GLY A 147 10.97 0.03 0.98
C GLY A 147 10.19 0.47 -0.28
N ASN A 148 9.74 1.72 -0.36
CA ASN A 148 9.00 2.27 -1.49
C ASN A 148 9.85 3.27 -2.28
N LEU A 149 10.46 2.80 -3.38
CA LEU A 149 11.42 3.60 -4.14
C LEU A 149 10.73 4.53 -5.14
N CYS A 150 11.21 5.79 -5.19
CA CYS A 150 10.82 6.77 -6.20
C CYS A 150 12.04 7.18 -7.03
N ARG A 151 12.11 6.76 -8.31
CA ARG A 151 13.24 7.09 -9.17
C ARG A 151 13.29 8.59 -9.55
N CYS A 152 12.14 9.26 -9.55
CA CYS A 152 12.04 10.71 -9.79
C CYS A 152 12.46 11.55 -8.57
N GLY A 153 12.56 10.95 -7.38
CA GLY A 153 12.98 11.64 -6.16
C GLY A 153 11.89 12.51 -5.52
N ALA A 154 10.60 12.22 -5.74
CA ALA A 154 9.49 12.99 -5.16
C ALA A 154 9.31 12.78 -3.64
N TYR A 155 10.34 12.30 -2.92
CA TYR A 155 10.24 11.91 -1.51
C TYR A 155 9.80 13.03 -0.58
N ASN A 156 10.19 14.29 -0.84
CA ASN A 156 9.79 15.41 0.01
C ASN A 156 8.27 15.65 -0.06
N GLY A 157 7.69 15.68 -1.27
CA GLY A 157 6.25 15.81 -1.46
C GLY A 157 5.49 14.60 -0.90
N ILE A 158 6.00 13.37 -1.09
CA ILE A 158 5.43 12.15 -0.51
C ILE A 158 5.40 12.25 1.02
N ALA A 159 6.51 12.64 1.65
CA ALA A 159 6.59 12.79 3.10
C ALA A 159 5.64 13.87 3.61
N ALA A 160 5.57 15.03 2.96
CA ALA A 160 4.65 16.11 3.32
C ALA A 160 3.19 15.67 3.26
N ALA A 161 2.78 14.98 2.18
CA ALA A 161 1.44 14.43 2.02
C ALA A 161 1.07 13.43 3.14
N ILE A 162 1.99 12.54 3.50
CA ILE A 162 1.76 11.55 4.56
C ILE A 162 1.64 12.23 5.94
N VAL A 163 2.51 13.19 6.24
CA VAL A 163 2.49 13.93 7.53
C VAL A 163 1.19 14.72 7.68
N GLU A 164 0.76 15.42 6.63
CA GLU A 164 -0.50 16.17 6.68
C GLU A 164 -1.70 15.25 6.88
N HIS A 165 -1.77 14.15 6.13
CA HIS A 165 -2.86 13.17 6.28
C HIS A 165 -2.88 12.56 7.69
N HIS A 166 -1.70 12.17 8.21
CA HIS A 166 -1.59 11.62 9.56
C HIS A 166 -2.05 12.61 10.63
N GLY A 167 -1.67 13.89 10.50
CA GLY A 167 -2.10 14.92 11.43
C GLY A 167 -3.60 15.19 11.44
N LYS A 168 -4.31 14.91 10.34
CA LYS A 168 -5.77 15.00 10.25
C LYS A 168 -6.49 13.79 10.85
N GLU A 169 -5.81 12.63 10.95
CA GLU A 169 -6.35 11.39 11.54
C GLU A 169 -5.94 11.18 12.99
N ALA A 170 -4.99 11.97 13.52
CA ALA A 170 -4.59 11.88 14.92
C ALA A 170 -5.75 12.34 15.82
N PRO A 171 -6.06 11.61 16.91
CA PRO A 171 -7.16 11.94 17.82
C PRO A 171 -6.92 13.24 18.59
#